data_d03735c2007d2e20a0733c4c2d25f043
#
_entry.id   d03735c2007d2e20a0733c4c2d25f043
#
_cell.length_a   1.000
_cell.length_b   1.000
_cell.length_c   1.000
_cell.angle_alpha   90.00
_cell.angle_beta   90.00
_cell.angle_gamma   90.00
#
_symmetry.space_group_name_H-M   'P 1'
#
loop_
_entity.id
_entity.type
_entity.pdbx_description
1 polymer ?
#
loop_
_entity_poly.entity_id
_entity_poly.type
_entity_poly.pdbx_seq_one_letter_code
_entity_poly.pdbx_strand_id
1 'polypeptide(L)'
;MLIWSDNIKLPDDIHTELISRIEKQHVDKNKFYTSYFDGTPMKNNLTREQVAEYYNLLLPCYGDIITKMMRDLGIWKHSRYYFNVWAQRYNSKNIDTHEPHAHFTGNEIISFNHIIDASENKCFYFIDDDGNKTYPGEQKSGDIFAWPPWRMHGVDHVKESNVDRLIVAGNIMLESIECGHCNRDILNCENKRNPENHREGEFIWKYYT
;
A
#
# COMPACT_ATOMS: atom_id res chain seq x y z
N MET A 1 -11.42 -11.77 -3.13
CA MET A 1 -12.40 -10.98 -2.32
C MET A 1 -11.69 -9.74 -1.80
N LEU A 2 -12.27 -8.55 -2.05
CA LEU A 2 -11.85 -7.34 -1.36
C LEU A 2 -12.22 -7.45 0.11
N ILE A 3 -11.38 -6.91 1.00
CA ILE A 3 -11.69 -6.81 2.43
C ILE A 3 -12.14 -5.40 2.79
N TRP A 4 -11.75 -4.40 2.01
CA TRP A 4 -12.12 -3.01 2.19
C TRP A 4 -12.03 -2.23 0.88
N SER A 5 -12.86 -1.21 0.72
CA SER A 5 -12.78 -0.25 -0.39
C SER A 5 -13.36 1.09 0.02
N ASP A 6 -12.87 2.16 -0.57
CA ASP A 6 -13.35 3.53 -0.39
C ASP A 6 -13.06 4.34 -1.66
N ASN A 7 -13.52 5.59 -1.69
CA ASN A 7 -13.14 6.56 -2.71
C ASN A 7 -12.59 7.81 -2.01
N ILE A 8 -11.30 8.04 -2.14
CA ILE A 8 -10.55 9.09 -1.46
C ILE A 8 -9.71 9.84 -2.50
N LYS A 9 -9.90 11.14 -2.59
CA LYS A 9 -9.09 11.96 -3.49
C LYS A 9 -7.76 12.31 -2.81
N LEU A 10 -6.65 12.10 -3.51
CA LEU A 10 -5.35 12.61 -3.06
C LEU A 10 -5.35 14.16 -3.13
N PRO A 11 -4.81 14.88 -2.14
CA PRO A 11 -4.67 16.33 -2.20
C PRO A 11 -3.92 16.79 -3.46
N ASP A 12 -4.38 17.88 -4.09
CA ASP A 12 -3.86 18.33 -5.39
C ASP A 12 -2.37 18.73 -5.33
N ASP A 13 -1.92 19.27 -4.20
CA ASP A 13 -0.51 19.60 -3.96
C ASP A 13 0.37 18.34 -3.85
N ILE A 14 -0.12 17.31 -3.17
CA ILE A 14 0.57 16.01 -3.07
C ILE A 14 0.61 15.32 -4.43
N HIS A 15 -0.50 15.34 -5.19
CA HIS A 15 -0.54 14.80 -6.55
C HIS A 15 0.50 15.48 -7.45
N THR A 16 0.53 16.82 -7.46
CA THR A 16 1.47 17.59 -8.28
C THR A 16 2.92 17.29 -7.92
N GLU A 17 3.23 17.25 -6.62
CA GLU A 17 4.59 16.94 -6.17
C GLU A 17 4.98 15.49 -6.50
N LEU A 18 4.06 14.55 -6.38
CA LEU A 18 4.29 13.14 -6.75
C LEU A 18 4.67 13.00 -8.22
N ILE A 19 3.94 13.63 -9.12
CA ILE A 19 4.28 13.66 -10.56
C ILE A 19 5.67 14.24 -10.77
N SER A 20 5.97 15.39 -10.15
CA SER A 20 7.29 16.03 -10.24
C SER A 20 8.42 15.11 -9.78
N ARG A 21 8.22 14.37 -8.70
CA ARG A 21 9.22 13.41 -8.18
C ARG A 21 9.41 12.22 -9.09
N ILE A 22 8.32 11.65 -9.62
CA ILE A 22 8.39 10.56 -10.61
C ILE A 22 9.17 10.96 -11.85
N GLU A 23 8.98 12.18 -12.34
CA GLU A 23 9.69 12.70 -13.51
C GLU A 23 11.20 12.91 -13.27
N LYS A 24 11.57 13.30 -12.04
CA LYS A 24 12.97 13.48 -11.64
C LYS A 24 13.68 12.16 -11.30
N GLN A 25 12.95 11.13 -10.94
CA GLN A 25 13.53 9.84 -10.61
C GLN A 25 13.92 9.06 -11.88
N HIS A 26 15.21 8.91 -12.10
CA HIS A 26 15.72 7.94 -13.07
C HIS A 26 15.73 6.52 -12.44
N VAL A 27 14.56 5.90 -12.32
CA VAL A 27 14.46 4.49 -11.92
C VAL A 27 14.95 3.64 -13.10
N ASP A 28 15.88 2.71 -12.85
CA ASP A 28 16.28 1.71 -13.84
C ASP A 28 15.07 0.83 -14.19
N LYS A 29 14.43 1.16 -15.31
CA LYS A 29 13.17 0.57 -15.79
C LYS A 29 13.23 -0.95 -15.97
N ASN A 30 14.45 -1.52 -16.08
CA ASN A 30 14.66 -2.94 -16.27
C ASN A 30 14.66 -3.75 -14.95
N LYS A 31 14.62 -3.08 -13.81
CA LYS A 31 14.76 -3.74 -12.50
C LYS A 31 13.58 -3.54 -11.55
N PHE A 32 12.78 -2.48 -11.73
CA PHE A 32 11.73 -2.13 -10.78
C PHE A 32 10.48 -1.62 -11.49
N TYR A 33 9.33 -2.22 -11.20
CA TYR A 33 8.01 -1.73 -11.63
C TYR A 33 7.53 -0.49 -10.88
N THR A 34 8.35 0.05 -9.95
CA THR A 34 7.99 1.17 -9.07
C THR A 34 8.54 2.47 -9.62
N SER A 35 7.68 3.48 -9.79
CA SER A 35 8.07 4.81 -10.26
C SER A 35 8.53 5.73 -9.13
N TYR A 36 8.00 5.55 -7.93
CA TYR A 36 8.37 6.30 -6.72
C TYR A 36 8.12 5.42 -5.50
N PHE A 37 9.00 5.48 -4.51
CA PHE A 37 8.88 4.68 -3.28
C PHE A 37 9.04 5.58 -2.05
N ASP A 38 8.06 5.48 -1.14
CA ASP A 38 8.07 6.15 0.15
C ASP A 38 8.25 5.10 1.26
N GLY A 39 9.44 5.04 1.84
CA GLY A 39 9.82 4.02 2.83
C GLY A 39 11.33 3.85 2.94
N THR A 40 11.78 2.77 3.54
CA THR A 40 13.20 2.49 3.68
C THR A 40 13.86 2.38 2.31
N PRO A 41 14.94 3.15 2.03
CA PRO A 41 15.57 3.15 0.73
C PRO A 41 16.06 1.75 0.35
N MET A 42 15.65 1.28 -0.83
CA MET A 42 16.15 0.02 -1.39
C MET A 42 17.65 0.09 -1.77
N LYS A 43 18.29 1.25 -1.63
CA LYS A 43 19.71 1.46 -1.96
C LYS A 43 20.43 2.14 -0.80
N ASN A 44 21.47 1.51 -0.32
CA ASN A 44 22.34 1.94 0.79
C ASN A 44 23.18 3.20 0.52
N ASN A 45 22.95 3.96 -0.54
CA ASN A 45 23.83 5.03 -0.99
C ASN A 45 23.18 6.43 -0.97
N LEU A 46 22.03 6.60 -0.30
CA LEU A 46 21.39 7.90 -0.17
C LEU A 46 21.83 8.58 1.13
N THR A 47 22.07 9.89 1.08
CA THR A 47 22.30 10.69 2.29
C THR A 47 21.01 10.84 3.10
N ARG A 48 21.12 11.23 4.39
CA ARG A 48 19.95 11.50 5.23
C ARG A 48 19.04 12.58 4.64
N GLU A 49 19.62 13.60 4.01
CA GLU A 49 18.88 14.69 3.36
C GLU A 49 18.12 14.17 2.14
N GLN A 50 18.75 13.33 1.31
CA GLN A 50 18.09 12.69 0.17
C GLN A 50 16.97 11.76 0.62
N VAL A 51 17.17 11.02 1.72
CA VAL A 51 16.10 10.22 2.32
C VAL A 51 14.93 11.10 2.74
N ALA A 52 15.18 12.19 3.49
CA ALA A 52 14.13 13.08 3.95
C ALA A 52 13.38 13.78 2.79
N GLU A 53 14.09 14.12 1.71
CA GLU A 53 13.50 14.76 0.54
C GLU A 53 12.62 13.79 -0.28
N TYR A 54 13.01 12.52 -0.39
CA TYR A 54 12.35 11.54 -1.26
C TYR A 54 11.29 10.67 -0.56
N TYR A 55 11.33 10.51 0.75
CA TYR A 55 10.62 9.43 1.43
C TYR A 55 9.44 9.85 2.34
N ASN A 56 9.06 11.13 2.36
CA ASN A 56 8.03 11.63 3.27
C ASN A 56 6.84 12.30 2.58
N LEU A 57 6.63 12.07 1.29
CA LEU A 57 5.53 12.70 0.58
C LEU A 57 4.20 11.97 0.84
N LEU A 58 4.21 10.65 0.69
CA LEU A 58 3.00 9.83 0.74
C LEU A 58 2.67 9.35 2.15
N LEU A 59 3.69 9.01 2.95
CA LEU A 59 3.48 8.44 4.28
C LEU A 59 2.51 9.23 5.18
N PRO A 60 2.58 10.57 5.28
CA PRO A 60 1.62 11.32 6.10
C PRO A 60 0.17 11.15 5.64
N CYS A 61 -0.09 11.24 4.34
CA CYS A 61 -1.43 11.08 3.77
C CYS A 61 -1.97 9.67 3.97
N TYR A 62 -1.13 8.68 3.74
CA TYR A 62 -1.55 7.27 3.86
C TYR A 62 -1.66 6.82 5.32
N GLY A 63 -1.00 7.46 6.25
CA GLY A 63 -1.21 7.23 7.69
C GLY A 63 -2.68 7.40 8.08
N ASP A 64 -3.32 8.47 7.64
CA ASP A 64 -4.74 8.73 7.91
C ASP A 64 -5.67 7.74 7.19
N ILE A 65 -5.39 7.47 5.92
CA ILE A 65 -6.16 6.51 5.11
C ILE A 65 -6.10 5.11 5.73
N ILE A 66 -4.91 4.67 6.12
CA ILE A 66 -4.71 3.36 6.73
C ILE A 66 -5.38 3.31 8.11
N THR A 67 -5.30 4.39 8.89
CA THR A 67 -6.00 4.48 10.18
C THR A 67 -7.51 4.31 9.99
N LYS A 68 -8.09 4.97 8.98
CA LYS A 68 -9.51 4.79 8.64
C LYS A 68 -9.80 3.34 8.24
N MET A 69 -9.01 2.77 7.33
CA MET A 69 -9.15 1.38 6.88
C MET A 69 -9.13 0.40 8.06
N MET A 70 -8.17 0.56 8.97
CA MET A 70 -8.02 -0.33 10.13
C MET A 70 -9.21 -0.23 11.10
N ARG A 71 -9.76 0.97 11.29
CA ARG A 71 -11.00 1.17 12.07
C ARG A 71 -12.21 0.51 11.42
N ASP A 72 -12.40 0.73 10.13
CA ASP A 72 -13.52 0.16 9.36
C ASP A 72 -13.49 -1.37 9.36
N LEU A 73 -12.29 -1.95 9.33
CA LEU A 73 -12.08 -3.40 9.42
C LEU A 73 -12.20 -3.97 10.84
N GLY A 74 -12.36 -3.12 11.86
CA GLY A 74 -12.39 -3.56 13.26
C GLY A 74 -11.09 -4.19 13.72
N ILE A 75 -9.96 -3.84 13.13
CA ILE A 75 -8.67 -4.40 13.50
C ILE A 75 -8.24 -3.87 14.87
N TRP A 76 -7.69 -4.78 15.66
CA TRP A 76 -7.47 -4.62 17.08
C TRP A 76 -6.49 -3.52 17.45
N LYS A 77 -6.83 -2.72 18.47
CA LYS A 77 -6.07 -1.53 18.90
C LYS A 77 -4.69 -1.80 19.52
N HIS A 78 -4.44 -3.02 19.99
CA HIS A 78 -3.18 -3.41 20.62
C HIS A 78 -2.10 -3.87 19.65
N SER A 79 -2.34 -3.78 18.35
CA SER A 79 -1.41 -4.26 17.35
C SER A 79 -0.53 -3.11 16.88
N ARG A 80 0.77 -3.37 16.73
CA ARG A 80 1.69 -2.47 16.07
C ARG A 80 1.79 -2.84 14.62
N TYR A 81 1.51 -1.87 13.78
CA TYR A 81 1.58 -2.00 12.34
C TYR A 81 2.59 -0.99 11.79
N TYR A 82 3.26 -1.38 10.76
CA TYR A 82 3.98 -0.47 9.90
C TYR A 82 3.51 -0.67 8.47
N PHE A 83 3.80 0.27 7.60
CA PHE A 83 3.41 0.17 6.21
C PHE A 83 4.46 0.81 5.32
N ASN A 84 4.47 0.40 4.09
CA ASN A 84 5.20 1.04 3.01
C ASN A 84 4.23 1.40 1.89
N VAL A 85 4.57 2.44 1.13
CA VAL A 85 3.81 2.88 -0.02
C VAL A 85 4.74 3.20 -1.16
N TRP A 86 4.27 2.94 -2.37
CA TRP A 86 4.97 3.30 -3.59
C TRP A 86 3.99 3.72 -4.66
N ALA A 87 4.40 4.61 -5.55
CA ALA A 87 3.64 4.97 -6.72
C ALA A 87 4.13 4.25 -7.96
N GLN A 88 3.20 3.88 -8.83
CA GLN A 88 3.48 3.32 -10.14
C GLN A 88 2.73 4.08 -11.21
N ARG A 89 3.47 4.55 -12.21
CA ARG A 89 2.94 5.20 -13.40
C ARG A 89 2.96 4.23 -14.56
N TYR A 90 1.80 3.98 -15.13
CA TYR A 90 1.61 3.11 -16.29
C TYR A 90 1.32 3.96 -17.52
N ASN A 91 2.03 3.67 -18.61
CA ASN A 91 1.73 4.23 -19.92
C ASN A 91 2.29 3.31 -21.02
N SER A 92 1.76 3.44 -22.24
CA SER A 92 2.15 2.61 -23.37
C SER A 92 3.63 2.72 -23.79
N LYS A 93 4.33 3.76 -23.35
CA LYS A 93 5.75 3.99 -23.69
C LYS A 93 6.72 3.33 -22.72
N ASN A 94 6.27 2.98 -21.52
CA ASN A 94 7.14 2.49 -20.45
C ASN A 94 6.69 1.12 -19.94
N ILE A 95 5.79 1.16 -18.95
CA ILE A 95 5.21 -0.04 -18.32
C ILE A 95 3.71 0.10 -18.50
N ASP A 96 3.12 -0.81 -19.23
CA ASP A 96 1.68 -0.82 -19.52
C ASP A 96 0.96 -2.01 -18.91
N THR A 97 1.71 -2.99 -18.41
CA THR A 97 1.20 -4.19 -17.74
C THR A 97 1.94 -4.50 -16.46
N HIS A 98 1.36 -5.33 -15.63
CA HIS A 98 2.05 -5.95 -14.50
C HIS A 98 1.61 -7.41 -14.38
N GLU A 99 2.58 -8.31 -14.46
CA GLU A 99 2.33 -9.76 -14.36
C GLU A 99 1.67 -10.14 -13.03
N PRO A 100 0.88 -11.19 -13.02
CA PRO A 100 0.25 -11.68 -11.80
C PRO A 100 1.26 -12.02 -10.71
N HIS A 101 1.05 -11.44 -9.54
CA HIS A 101 1.91 -11.64 -8.37
C HIS A 101 1.12 -11.50 -7.07
N ALA A 102 1.76 -11.82 -5.95
CA ALA A 102 1.26 -11.62 -4.60
C ALA A 102 2.35 -10.96 -3.74
N HIS A 103 1.95 -10.31 -2.66
CA HIS A 103 2.89 -9.57 -1.80
C HIS A 103 3.24 -10.31 -0.50
N PHE A 104 2.81 -11.54 -0.35
CA PHE A 104 3.02 -12.26 0.91
C PHE A 104 4.46 -12.75 1.04
N THR A 105 5.27 -12.00 1.79
CA THR A 105 6.68 -12.34 2.08
C THR A 105 6.92 -12.69 3.54
N GLY A 106 5.91 -12.57 4.41
CA GLY A 106 6.02 -13.02 5.80
C GLY A 106 5.05 -12.38 6.78
N ASN A 107 5.10 -11.09 6.95
CA ASN A 107 4.33 -10.36 7.95
C ASN A 107 3.32 -9.36 7.38
N GLU A 108 3.15 -9.32 6.08
CA GLU A 108 2.11 -8.54 5.43
C GLU A 108 0.74 -9.10 5.79
N ILE A 109 -0.18 -8.22 6.16
CA ILE A 109 -1.55 -8.58 6.53
C ILE A 109 -2.58 -7.99 5.56
N ILE A 110 -2.28 -6.87 4.94
CA ILE A 110 -3.12 -6.18 3.96
C ILE A 110 -2.24 -5.62 2.87
N SER A 111 -2.64 -5.81 1.61
CA SER A 111 -2.16 -5.05 0.46
C SER A 111 -3.27 -4.13 -0.03
N PHE A 112 -2.91 -2.98 -0.58
CA PHE A 112 -3.87 -2.04 -1.15
C PHE A 112 -3.35 -1.38 -2.42
N ASN A 113 -4.29 -0.87 -3.22
CA ASN A 113 -4.06 -0.10 -4.43
C ASN A 113 -5.04 1.08 -4.46
N HIS A 114 -4.52 2.28 -4.55
CA HIS A 114 -5.26 3.53 -4.67
C HIS A 114 -5.05 4.09 -6.07
N ILE A 115 -6.12 4.23 -6.83
CA ILE A 115 -6.09 4.78 -8.18
C ILE A 115 -6.09 6.30 -8.09
N ILE A 116 -4.99 6.92 -8.42
CA ILE A 116 -4.85 8.39 -8.41
C ILE A 116 -5.37 8.94 -9.73
N ASP A 117 -4.78 8.50 -10.85
CA ASP A 117 -5.24 8.82 -12.19
C ASP A 117 -5.70 7.53 -12.88
N ALA A 118 -6.99 7.49 -13.22
CA ALA A 118 -7.58 6.31 -13.84
C ALA A 118 -7.24 6.25 -15.34
N SER A 119 -7.03 5.03 -15.85
CA SER A 119 -7.02 4.75 -17.29
C SER A 119 -8.44 4.69 -17.85
N GLU A 120 -8.59 4.76 -19.18
CA GLU A 120 -9.88 4.60 -19.84
C GLU A 120 -10.51 3.21 -19.65
N ASN A 121 -9.67 2.19 -19.45
CA ASN A 121 -10.09 0.81 -19.24
C ASN A 121 -9.83 0.33 -17.82
N LYS A 122 -10.66 -0.60 -17.35
CA LYS A 122 -10.37 -1.38 -16.15
C LYS A 122 -9.19 -2.28 -16.46
N CYS A 123 -8.12 -2.17 -15.69
CA CYS A 123 -6.90 -2.94 -15.94
C CYS A 123 -6.38 -3.66 -14.69
N PHE A 124 -6.67 -3.19 -13.49
CA PHE A 124 -6.31 -3.91 -12.26
C PHE A 124 -7.27 -5.08 -12.04
N TYR A 125 -6.73 -6.28 -11.84
CA TYR A 125 -7.52 -7.50 -11.69
C TYR A 125 -6.96 -8.41 -10.61
N PHE A 126 -7.82 -9.27 -10.09
CA PHE A 126 -7.46 -10.44 -9.29
C PHE A 126 -7.60 -11.71 -10.12
N ILE A 127 -6.84 -12.75 -9.74
CA ILE A 127 -7.02 -14.08 -10.26
C ILE A 127 -7.79 -14.89 -9.22
N ASP A 128 -8.82 -15.61 -9.67
CA ASP A 128 -9.56 -16.58 -8.86
C ASP A 128 -8.91 -17.97 -8.88
N ASP A 129 -9.47 -18.90 -8.12
CA ASP A 129 -8.95 -20.26 -7.99
C ASP A 129 -9.01 -21.06 -9.31
N ASP A 130 -9.86 -20.64 -10.25
CA ASP A 130 -9.99 -21.24 -11.59
C ASP A 130 -9.08 -20.55 -12.62
N GLY A 131 -8.31 -19.54 -12.21
CA GLY A 131 -7.40 -18.79 -13.07
C GLY A 131 -8.07 -17.66 -13.86
N ASN A 132 -9.35 -17.32 -13.58
CA ASN A 132 -10.04 -16.26 -14.27
C ASN A 132 -9.73 -14.90 -13.67
N LYS A 133 -9.74 -13.85 -14.51
CA LYS A 133 -9.56 -12.47 -14.09
C LYS A 133 -10.87 -11.87 -13.59
N THR A 134 -10.83 -11.23 -12.42
CA THR A 134 -11.93 -10.47 -11.84
C THR A 134 -11.50 -9.04 -11.58
N TYR A 135 -12.25 -8.05 -12.10
CA TYR A 135 -11.91 -6.63 -12.01
C TYR A 135 -12.73 -5.97 -10.90
N PRO A 136 -12.09 -5.46 -9.83
CA PRO A 136 -12.82 -4.80 -8.76
C PRO A 136 -13.36 -3.44 -9.21
N GLY A 137 -14.61 -3.13 -8.85
CA GLY A 137 -15.23 -1.82 -9.01
C GLY A 137 -15.16 -1.23 -10.40
N GLU A 138 -15.32 0.08 -10.49
CA GLU A 138 -15.21 0.86 -11.74
C GLU A 138 -13.80 1.34 -12.03
N GLN A 139 -12.92 1.32 -11.05
CA GLN A 139 -11.51 1.76 -11.14
C GLN A 139 -11.38 3.24 -11.54
N LYS A 140 -12.17 4.09 -10.91
CA LYS A 140 -12.13 5.55 -11.10
C LYS A 140 -11.03 6.17 -10.25
N SER A 141 -10.62 7.38 -10.62
CA SER A 141 -9.72 8.18 -9.78
C SER A 141 -10.30 8.37 -8.37
N GLY A 142 -9.50 8.13 -7.35
CA GLY A 142 -9.88 8.09 -5.95
C GLY A 142 -10.25 6.69 -5.43
N ASP A 143 -10.57 5.72 -6.30
CA ASP A 143 -10.91 4.38 -5.82
C ASP A 143 -9.70 3.72 -5.16
N ILE A 144 -9.91 3.23 -3.93
CA ILE A 144 -8.92 2.47 -3.18
C ILE A 144 -9.49 1.10 -2.84
N PHE A 145 -8.70 0.07 -3.07
CA PHE A 145 -9.04 -1.32 -2.82
C PHE A 145 -8.01 -1.95 -1.90
N ALA A 146 -8.45 -2.73 -0.90
CA ALA A 146 -7.58 -3.50 -0.03
C ALA A 146 -7.97 -4.98 -0.03
N TRP A 147 -6.95 -5.84 0.03
CA TRP A 147 -7.11 -7.30 -0.06
C TRP A 147 -6.05 -8.03 0.77
N PRO A 148 -6.25 -9.35 1.05
CA PRO A 148 -5.24 -10.17 1.68
C PRO A 148 -3.98 -10.28 0.80
N PRO A 149 -2.76 -10.11 1.34
CA PRO A 149 -1.53 -9.98 0.55
C PRO A 149 -1.17 -11.23 -0.27
N TRP A 150 -1.69 -12.39 0.09
CA TRP A 150 -1.50 -13.65 -0.67
C TRP A 150 -2.37 -13.77 -1.92
N ARG A 151 -3.30 -12.81 -2.14
CA ARG A 151 -4.17 -12.85 -3.31
C ARG A 151 -3.43 -12.43 -4.56
N MET A 152 -3.43 -13.31 -5.57
CA MET A 152 -2.85 -13.04 -6.89
C MET A 152 -3.58 -11.91 -7.59
N HIS A 153 -2.83 -10.93 -8.07
CA HIS A 153 -3.35 -9.77 -8.79
C HIS A 153 -2.35 -9.28 -9.82
N GLY A 154 -2.81 -8.51 -10.76
CA GLY A 154 -1.99 -7.96 -11.83
C GLY A 154 -2.65 -6.77 -12.50
N VAL A 155 -2.00 -6.26 -13.54
CA VAL A 155 -2.47 -5.14 -14.35
C VAL A 155 -2.40 -5.54 -15.82
N ASP A 156 -3.55 -5.50 -16.51
CA ASP A 156 -3.63 -5.64 -17.95
C ASP A 156 -3.14 -4.38 -18.66
N HIS A 157 -2.97 -4.48 -19.98
CA HIS A 157 -2.59 -3.34 -20.81
C HIS A 157 -3.43 -2.11 -20.54
N VAL A 158 -2.75 -1.04 -20.17
CA VAL A 158 -3.33 0.29 -20.07
C VAL A 158 -3.49 0.82 -21.50
N LYS A 159 -4.74 1.07 -21.91
CA LYS A 159 -5.00 1.63 -23.24
C LYS A 159 -4.26 2.94 -23.41
N GLU A 160 -3.77 3.15 -24.63
CA GLU A 160 -3.23 4.44 -25.03
C GLU A 160 -4.28 5.52 -24.80
N SER A 161 -3.98 6.39 -23.86
CA SER A 161 -4.75 7.60 -23.59
C SER A 161 -3.79 8.76 -23.43
N ASN A 162 -4.30 9.98 -23.48
CA ASN A 162 -3.51 11.17 -23.19
C ASN A 162 -3.18 11.31 -21.69
N VAL A 163 -3.74 10.42 -20.87
CA VAL A 163 -3.56 10.41 -19.41
C VAL A 163 -2.89 9.10 -19.02
N ASP A 164 -1.72 9.20 -18.40
CA ASP A 164 -1.06 8.06 -17.79
C ASP A 164 -1.87 7.59 -16.59
N ARG A 165 -1.98 6.27 -16.41
CA ARG A 165 -2.54 5.73 -15.18
C ARG A 165 -1.53 5.85 -14.06
N LEU A 166 -1.91 6.51 -12.97
CA LEU A 166 -1.11 6.62 -11.75
C LEU A 166 -1.81 5.92 -10.61
N ILE A 167 -1.09 5.07 -9.90
CA ILE A 167 -1.55 4.45 -8.66
C ILE A 167 -0.57 4.70 -7.53
N VAL A 168 -1.08 4.60 -6.31
CA VAL A 168 -0.27 4.35 -5.11
C VAL A 168 -0.66 3.01 -4.53
N ALA A 169 0.30 2.12 -4.42
CA ALA A 169 0.13 0.82 -3.80
C ALA A 169 0.89 0.75 -2.48
N GLY A 170 0.54 -0.20 -1.62
CA GLY A 170 1.25 -0.40 -0.37
C GLY A 170 0.89 -1.69 0.32
N ASN A 171 1.72 -2.02 1.31
CA ASN A 171 1.50 -3.13 2.21
C ASN A 171 1.44 -2.65 3.65
N ILE A 172 0.56 -3.24 4.43
CA ILE A 172 0.49 -3.09 5.87
C ILE A 172 1.02 -4.38 6.49
N MET A 173 2.02 -4.24 7.36
CA MET A 173 2.71 -5.33 8.00
C MET A 173 2.43 -5.32 9.50
N LEU A 174 2.27 -6.51 10.06
CA LEU A 174 2.16 -6.70 11.50
C LEU A 174 3.56 -6.75 12.11
N GLU A 175 3.87 -5.82 13.02
CA GLU A 175 5.11 -5.87 13.80
C GLU A 175 4.95 -6.75 15.04
N SER A 176 3.91 -6.47 15.83
CA SER A 176 3.62 -7.22 17.04
C SER A 176 2.17 -7.01 17.48
N ILE A 177 1.68 -7.94 18.26
CA ILE A 177 0.44 -7.79 19.03
C ILE A 177 0.83 -7.60 20.48
N GLU A 178 0.51 -6.45 21.07
CA GLU A 178 0.82 -6.17 22.46
C GLU A 178 -0.30 -6.62 23.39
N CYS A 179 0.09 -7.24 24.49
CA CYS A 179 -0.83 -7.50 25.57
C CYS A 179 -1.24 -6.17 26.24
N GLY A 180 -2.53 -5.83 26.21
CA GLY A 180 -3.05 -4.61 26.85
C GLY A 180 -2.88 -4.54 28.36
N HIS A 181 -2.45 -5.62 28.99
CA HIS A 181 -2.21 -5.70 30.44
C HIS A 181 -0.76 -5.40 30.82
N CYS A 182 0.21 -5.92 30.06
CA CYS A 182 1.64 -5.79 30.40
C CYS A 182 2.45 -5.06 29.33
N ASN A 183 1.85 -4.62 28.23
CA ASN A 183 2.49 -3.96 27.08
C ASN A 183 3.66 -4.75 26.47
N ARG A 184 3.72 -6.06 26.68
CA ARG A 184 4.69 -6.96 26.06
C ARG A 184 4.07 -7.59 24.81
N ASP A 185 4.92 -8.03 23.90
CA ASP A 185 4.47 -8.85 22.78
C ASP A 185 3.63 -10.02 23.27
N ILE A 186 2.47 -10.26 22.64
CA ILE A 186 1.51 -11.28 23.10
C ILE A 186 2.13 -12.69 23.13
N LEU A 187 3.08 -12.97 22.27
CA LEU A 187 3.80 -14.24 22.25
C LEU A 187 4.66 -14.44 23.51
N ASN A 188 5.09 -13.35 24.13
CA ASN A 188 5.91 -13.31 25.33
C ASN A 188 5.10 -12.91 26.59
N CYS A 189 3.78 -12.78 26.47
CA CYS A 189 2.94 -12.44 27.59
C CYS A 189 2.61 -13.66 28.45
N GLU A 190 2.80 -13.56 29.76
CA GLU A 190 2.42 -14.62 30.71
C GLU A 190 0.92 -14.88 30.70
N ASN A 191 0.10 -13.87 30.38
CA ASN A 191 -1.36 -13.95 30.31
C ASN A 191 -1.90 -14.37 28.94
N LYS A 192 -1.05 -14.78 27.98
CA LYS A 192 -1.44 -15.13 26.60
C LYS A 192 -2.54 -16.21 26.49
N ARG A 193 -2.78 -16.98 27.56
CA ARG A 193 -3.79 -18.05 27.60
C ARG A 193 -5.17 -17.56 28.04
N ASN A 194 -5.29 -16.32 28.49
CA ASN A 194 -6.56 -15.75 28.92
C ASN A 194 -6.91 -14.51 28.07
N PRO A 195 -7.74 -14.68 27.01
CA PRO A 195 -8.15 -13.58 26.14
C PRO A 195 -8.85 -12.43 26.87
N GLU A 196 -9.53 -12.71 27.99
CA GLU A 196 -10.25 -11.69 28.76
C GLU A 196 -9.33 -10.68 29.45
N ASN A 197 -8.04 -11.02 29.60
CA ASN A 197 -7.04 -10.13 30.17
C ASN A 197 -6.43 -9.15 29.14
N HIS A 198 -6.79 -9.27 27.88
CA HIS A 198 -6.33 -8.36 26.83
C HIS A 198 -7.31 -7.21 26.69
N ARG A 199 -6.93 -6.03 27.17
CA ARG A 199 -7.74 -4.81 27.05
C ARG A 199 -7.46 -4.10 25.73
N GLU A 200 -8.46 -3.37 25.23
CA GLU A 200 -8.32 -2.49 24.08
C GLU A 200 -7.31 -1.36 24.37
N GLY A 201 -6.30 -1.17 23.53
CA GLY A 201 -5.32 -0.10 23.56
C GLY A 201 -5.41 0.84 22.35
N GLU A 202 -4.57 1.84 22.32
CA GLU A 202 -4.49 2.76 21.18
C GLU A 202 -3.60 2.18 20.08
N PHE A 203 -3.90 2.51 18.81
CA PHE A 203 -3.04 2.19 17.68
C PHE A 203 -1.75 2.98 17.78
N ILE A 204 -0.62 2.28 17.64
CA ILE A 204 0.69 2.90 17.55
C ILE A 204 1.18 2.70 16.11
N TRP A 205 1.27 3.80 15.38
CA TRP A 205 1.84 3.82 14.05
C TRP A 205 3.35 4.03 14.14
N LYS A 206 4.11 3.15 13.55
CA LYS A 206 5.53 3.40 13.28
C LYS A 206 5.70 3.71 11.81
N TYR A 207 6.23 4.89 11.55
CA TYR A 207 6.77 5.22 10.24
C TYR A 207 8.19 4.65 10.17
N TYR A 208 8.49 3.95 9.10
CA TYR A 208 9.87 3.65 8.79
C TYR A 208 10.56 4.94 8.35
N THR A 209 11.36 5.51 9.23
CA THR A 209 12.28 6.62 8.92
C THR A 209 13.64 6.09 8.49
#